data_53fb233318d565e1de28ed9c84693343
#
_entry.id   53fb233318d565e1de28ed9c84693343
#
_cell.length_a   1.000
_cell.length_b   1.000
_cell.length_c   1.000
_cell.angle_alpha   90.00
_cell.angle_beta   90.00
_cell.angle_gamma   90.00
#
_symmetry.space_group_name_H-M   'P 1'
#
loop_
_entity.id
_entity.type
_entity.pdbx_description
1 polymer ?
#
loop_
_entity_poly.entity_id
_entity_poly.type
_entity_poly.pdbx_seq_one_letter_code
_entity_poly.pdbx_strand_id
1 'polypeptide(L)'
;MAARGELLAVAGMIGWDAQERLVSDEFVPQFRQALANVCDVVRAAGGRPEHILSLTIYVTDKHAYIAALREVGEAYRALLGRHYPAMALVQVAALLEDRAKVEIQALAALPAAQDQETA
;
A
#
# COMPACT_ATOMS: atom_id res chain seq x y z
N MET A 1 15.70 -4.91 -1.60
CA MET A 1 15.76 -3.71 -2.47
C MET A 1 16.53 -2.62 -1.76
N ALA A 2 17.30 -1.85 -2.46
CA ALA A 2 18.08 -0.76 -1.89
C ALA A 2 17.79 0.55 -2.64
N ALA A 3 17.80 1.66 -1.92
CA ALA A 3 17.55 2.97 -2.51
C ALA A 3 18.23 4.05 -1.70
N ARG A 4 18.42 5.21 -2.30
CA ARG A 4 18.92 6.42 -1.62
C ARG A 4 17.84 7.47 -1.60
N GLY A 5 17.81 8.27 -0.55
CA GLY A 5 16.86 9.37 -0.44
C GLY A 5 16.45 9.62 0.99
N GLU A 6 15.47 10.49 1.14
CA GLU A 6 14.86 10.76 2.42
C GLU A 6 13.85 9.65 2.75
N LEU A 7 13.94 9.11 3.95
CA LEU A 7 13.03 8.04 4.35
C LEU A 7 11.66 8.61 4.70
N LEU A 8 10.63 8.05 4.07
CA LEU A 8 9.23 8.32 4.38
C LEU A 8 8.61 7.05 4.97
N ALA A 9 8.13 7.13 6.19
CA ALA A 9 7.36 6.06 6.80
C ALA A 9 5.87 6.35 6.63
N VAL A 10 5.16 5.45 5.96
CA VAL A 10 3.72 5.58 5.73
C VAL A 10 3.00 4.72 6.75
N ALA A 11 2.14 5.34 7.55
CA ALA A 11 1.35 4.64 8.56
C ALA A 11 0.44 3.59 7.91
N GLY A 12 0.03 2.60 8.69
CA GLY A 12 -0.90 1.57 8.22
C GLY A 12 -2.21 2.18 7.73
N MET A 13 -2.58 1.82 6.49
CA MET A 13 -3.79 2.30 5.84
C MET A 13 -4.74 1.13 5.62
N ILE A 14 -6.01 1.33 6.01
CA ILE A 14 -7.08 0.39 5.68
C ILE A 14 -7.86 0.91 4.48
N GLY A 15 -8.88 0.17 4.03
CA GLY A 15 -9.64 0.52 2.83
C GLY A 15 -10.74 1.56 3.07
N TRP A 16 -10.41 2.69 3.65
CA TRP A 16 -11.37 3.76 3.88
C TRP A 16 -11.21 4.91 2.89
N ASP A 17 -12.32 5.64 2.68
CA ASP A 17 -12.37 6.78 1.77
C ASP A 17 -11.95 8.08 2.48
N ALA A 18 -12.09 9.21 1.78
CA ALA A 18 -11.73 10.52 2.31
C ALA A 18 -12.57 10.94 3.52
N GLN A 19 -13.71 10.32 3.74
CA GLN A 19 -14.57 10.56 4.90
C GLN A 19 -14.36 9.53 6.02
N GLU A 20 -13.27 8.76 5.93
CA GLU A 20 -12.90 7.74 6.92
C GLU A 20 -13.97 6.64 7.07
N ARG A 21 -14.58 6.25 5.95
CA ARG A 21 -15.53 5.13 5.91
C ARG A 21 -14.97 4.02 5.05
N LEU A 22 -15.13 2.77 5.49
CA LEU A 22 -14.73 1.63 4.67
C LEU A 22 -15.54 1.61 3.37
N VAL A 23 -14.83 1.44 2.24
CA VAL A 23 -15.47 1.47 0.92
C VAL A 23 -16.34 0.26 0.67
N SER A 24 -16.09 -0.86 1.38
CA SER A 24 -16.79 -2.13 1.19
C SER A 24 -16.47 -3.06 2.35
N ASP A 25 -17.31 -4.06 2.58
CA ASP A 25 -17.02 -5.15 3.49
C ASP A 25 -16.22 -6.28 2.80
N GLU A 26 -15.99 -6.17 1.48
CA GLU A 26 -15.28 -7.19 0.73
C GLU A 26 -13.77 -6.91 0.67
N PHE A 27 -12.98 -7.97 0.59
CA PHE A 27 -11.52 -7.90 0.66
C PHE A 27 -10.91 -7.11 -0.51
N VAL A 28 -11.27 -7.42 -1.75
CA VAL A 28 -10.63 -6.80 -2.91
C VAL A 28 -10.84 -5.29 -2.97
N PRO A 29 -12.06 -4.75 -2.80
CA PRO A 29 -12.24 -3.30 -2.74
C PRO A 29 -11.47 -2.65 -1.59
N GLN A 30 -11.41 -3.30 -0.41
CA GLN A 30 -10.63 -2.79 0.71
C GLN A 30 -9.13 -2.78 0.37
N PHE A 31 -8.61 -3.85 -0.24
CA PHE A 31 -7.20 -3.92 -0.63
C PHE A 31 -6.85 -2.81 -1.61
N ARG A 32 -7.67 -2.62 -2.64
CA ARG A 32 -7.43 -1.58 -3.65
C ARG A 32 -7.40 -0.20 -3.01
N GLN A 33 -8.35 0.09 -2.15
CA GLN A 33 -8.43 1.40 -1.50
C GLN A 33 -7.27 1.60 -0.53
N ALA A 34 -6.90 0.59 0.25
CA ALA A 34 -5.77 0.68 1.18
C ALA A 34 -4.46 0.97 0.44
N LEU A 35 -4.22 0.28 -0.67
CA LEU A 35 -3.03 0.51 -1.47
C LEU A 35 -3.05 1.90 -2.12
N ALA A 36 -4.21 2.34 -2.61
CA ALA A 36 -4.37 3.69 -3.15
C ALA A 36 -4.07 4.75 -2.09
N ASN A 37 -4.52 4.53 -0.86
CA ASN A 37 -4.25 5.45 0.26
C ASN A 37 -2.76 5.57 0.54
N VAL A 38 -2.03 4.45 0.51
CA VAL A 38 -0.56 4.46 0.65
C VAL A 38 0.07 5.30 -0.46
N CYS A 39 -0.34 5.08 -1.70
CA CYS A 39 0.19 5.84 -2.84
C CYS A 39 -0.12 7.33 -2.72
N ASP A 40 -1.29 7.69 -2.24
CA ASP A 40 -1.69 9.08 -2.05
C ASP A 40 -0.80 9.79 -1.01
N VAL A 41 -0.45 9.10 0.08
CA VAL A 41 0.46 9.66 1.09
C VAL A 41 1.84 9.88 0.49
N VAL A 42 2.35 8.94 -0.29
CA VAL A 42 3.65 9.07 -0.95
C VAL A 42 3.64 10.28 -1.90
N ARG A 43 2.58 10.45 -2.68
CA ARG A 43 2.45 11.61 -3.59
C ARG A 43 2.34 12.92 -2.82
N ALA A 44 1.59 12.96 -1.74
CA ALA A 44 1.45 14.14 -0.90
C ALA A 44 2.78 14.57 -0.29
N ALA A 45 3.69 13.63 -0.06
CA ALA A 45 5.05 13.90 0.45
C ALA A 45 6.03 14.31 -0.66
N GLY A 46 5.57 14.40 -1.90
CA GLY A 46 6.42 14.78 -3.04
C GLY A 46 7.04 13.62 -3.78
N GLY A 47 6.65 12.39 -3.46
CA GLY A 47 7.16 11.19 -4.12
C GLY A 47 6.20 10.65 -5.17
N ARG A 48 6.52 9.44 -5.63
CA ARG A 48 5.71 8.67 -6.57
C ARG A 48 5.67 7.19 -6.11
N PRO A 49 4.71 6.39 -6.55
CA PRO A 49 4.64 4.99 -6.13
C PRO A 49 5.94 4.20 -6.35
N GLU A 50 6.71 4.49 -7.40
CA GLU A 50 7.99 3.83 -7.64
C GLU A 50 9.07 4.15 -6.59
N HIS A 51 8.84 5.10 -5.70
CA HIS A 51 9.73 5.39 -4.58
C HIS A 51 9.46 4.50 -3.37
N ILE A 52 8.39 3.71 -3.39
CA ILE A 52 8.08 2.78 -2.31
C ILE A 52 9.16 1.70 -2.28
N LEU A 53 9.82 1.56 -1.12
CA LEU A 53 10.89 0.61 -0.90
C LEU A 53 10.36 -0.73 -0.39
N SER A 54 9.41 -0.68 0.52
CA SER A 54 8.82 -1.90 1.08
C SER A 54 7.35 -1.68 1.46
N LEU A 55 6.61 -2.79 1.40
CA LEU A 55 5.22 -2.87 1.86
C LEU A 55 5.11 -3.98 2.90
N THR A 56 4.37 -3.71 3.97
CA THR A 56 3.93 -4.76 4.89
C THR A 56 2.42 -4.79 4.84
N ILE A 57 1.87 -5.95 4.51
CA ILE A 57 0.45 -6.15 4.30
C ILE A 57 -0.07 -7.10 5.38
N TYR A 58 -0.99 -6.61 6.19
CA TYR A 58 -1.64 -7.38 7.24
C TYR A 58 -3.03 -7.75 6.77
N VAL A 59 -3.35 -9.04 6.81
CA VAL A 59 -4.68 -9.55 6.42
C VAL A 59 -5.27 -10.36 7.57
N THR A 60 -6.59 -10.33 7.72
CA THR A 60 -7.27 -11.11 8.74
C THR A 60 -7.59 -12.53 8.27
N ASP A 61 -7.55 -12.76 6.94
CA ASP A 61 -7.79 -14.07 6.34
C ASP A 61 -6.92 -14.24 5.09
N LYS A 62 -5.83 -14.98 5.24
CA LYS A 62 -4.91 -15.22 4.10
C LYS A 62 -5.58 -15.98 2.96
N HIS A 63 -6.60 -16.79 3.26
CA HIS A 63 -7.31 -17.54 2.22
C HIS A 63 -8.12 -16.60 1.31
N ALA A 64 -8.66 -15.51 1.84
CA ALA A 64 -9.31 -14.49 1.02
C ALA A 64 -8.31 -13.83 0.05
N TYR A 65 -7.10 -13.58 0.53
CA TYR A 65 -6.01 -13.06 -0.32
C TYR A 65 -5.64 -14.06 -1.42
N ILE A 66 -5.41 -15.32 -1.04
CA ILE A 66 -5.03 -16.36 -1.99
C ILE A 66 -6.12 -16.59 -3.06
N ALA A 67 -7.38 -16.54 -2.64
CA ALA A 67 -8.51 -16.71 -3.57
C ALA A 67 -8.66 -15.54 -4.54
N ALA A 68 -8.10 -14.37 -4.21
CA ALA A 68 -8.24 -13.14 -4.99
C ALA A 68 -6.93 -12.69 -5.65
N LEU A 69 -5.95 -13.60 -5.82
CA LEU A 69 -4.62 -13.24 -6.35
C LEU A 69 -4.69 -12.49 -7.68
N ARG A 70 -5.62 -12.85 -8.56
CA ARG A 70 -5.77 -12.19 -9.84
C ARG A 70 -6.20 -10.73 -9.68
N GLU A 71 -7.25 -10.51 -8.89
CA GLU A 71 -7.80 -9.17 -8.66
C GLU A 71 -6.83 -8.29 -7.86
N VAL A 72 -6.14 -8.89 -6.89
CA VAL A 72 -5.08 -8.21 -6.14
C VAL A 72 -3.96 -7.79 -7.09
N GLY A 73 -3.54 -8.68 -7.99
CA GLY A 73 -2.51 -8.37 -8.99
C GLY A 73 -2.94 -7.24 -9.93
N GLU A 74 -4.20 -7.23 -10.33
CA GLU A 74 -4.74 -6.15 -11.18
C GLU A 74 -4.71 -4.81 -10.46
N ALA A 75 -5.16 -4.77 -9.20
CA ALA A 75 -5.13 -3.55 -8.37
C ALA A 75 -3.69 -3.07 -8.18
N TYR A 76 -2.78 -3.99 -7.89
CA TYR A 76 -1.37 -3.70 -7.70
C TYR A 76 -0.77 -3.05 -8.96
N ARG A 77 -0.97 -3.67 -10.11
CA ARG A 77 -0.45 -3.14 -11.38
C ARG A 77 -1.05 -1.78 -11.75
N ALA A 78 -2.33 -1.57 -11.45
CA ALA A 78 -2.98 -0.29 -11.71
C ALA A 78 -2.36 0.86 -10.90
N LEU A 79 -1.90 0.58 -9.68
CA LEU A 79 -1.38 1.60 -8.76
C LEU A 79 0.13 1.72 -8.78
N LEU A 80 0.86 0.61 -8.92
CA LEU A 80 2.31 0.56 -8.85
C LEU A 80 2.99 0.25 -10.18
N GLY A 81 2.21 -0.12 -11.20
CA GLY A 81 2.76 -0.48 -12.50
C GLY A 81 3.66 -1.70 -12.40
N ARG A 82 4.88 -1.59 -12.93
CA ARG A 82 5.87 -2.66 -12.91
C ARG A 82 6.87 -2.54 -11.75
N HIS A 83 6.57 -1.70 -10.78
CA HIS A 83 7.42 -1.54 -9.61
C HIS A 83 7.01 -2.57 -8.55
N TYR A 84 7.99 -3.34 -8.09
CA TYR A 84 7.78 -4.43 -7.13
C TYR A 84 8.65 -4.18 -5.89
N PRO A 85 8.14 -3.41 -4.90
CA PRO A 85 8.89 -3.21 -3.66
C PRO A 85 9.04 -4.51 -2.88
N ALA A 86 10.01 -4.54 -1.97
CA ALA A 86 10.12 -5.63 -1.02
C ALA A 86 8.82 -5.74 -0.23
N MET A 87 8.31 -6.96 -0.04
CA MET A 87 6.99 -7.14 0.53
C MET A 87 6.93 -8.30 1.51
N ALA A 88 6.22 -8.09 2.61
CA ALA A 88 5.79 -9.17 3.50
C ALA A 88 4.27 -9.10 3.63
N LEU A 89 3.63 -10.26 3.59
CA LEU A 89 2.20 -10.38 3.85
C LEU A 89 2.01 -11.37 4.98
N VAL A 90 1.30 -10.96 6.02
CA VAL A 90 1.09 -11.79 7.20
C VAL A 90 -0.37 -11.76 7.62
N GLN A 91 -0.85 -12.90 8.10
CA GLN A 91 -2.18 -12.98 8.70
C GLN A 91 -2.09 -12.57 10.16
N VAL A 92 -3.01 -11.74 10.59
CA VAL A 92 -3.15 -11.29 11.98
C VAL A 92 -4.51 -11.72 12.51
N ALA A 93 -4.63 -11.80 13.83
CA ALA A 93 -5.88 -12.23 14.48
C ALA A 93 -7.02 -11.22 14.26
N ALA A 94 -6.69 -9.92 14.26
CA ALA A 94 -7.65 -8.85 14.04
C ALA A 94 -6.91 -7.57 13.72
N LEU A 95 -7.61 -6.62 13.11
CA LEU A 95 -7.15 -5.25 12.96
C LEU A 95 -7.91 -4.36 13.93
N LEU A 96 -7.43 -3.14 14.15
CA LEU A 96 -8.06 -2.23 15.09
C LEU A 96 -9.51 -1.91 14.70
N GLU A 97 -9.75 -1.69 13.41
CA GLU A 97 -11.11 -1.52 12.89
C GLU A 97 -11.73 -2.90 12.66
N ASP A 98 -12.84 -3.20 13.33
CA ASP A 98 -13.47 -4.52 13.34
C ASP A 98 -13.82 -5.05 11.94
N ARG A 99 -14.21 -4.15 11.03
CA ARG A 99 -14.60 -4.52 9.67
C ARG A 99 -13.46 -4.53 8.68
N ALA A 100 -12.27 -4.08 9.08
CA ALA A 100 -11.11 -4.05 8.19
C ALA A 100 -10.59 -5.47 7.99
N LYS A 101 -10.33 -5.82 6.73
CA LYS A 101 -9.78 -7.13 6.32
C LYS A 101 -8.33 -7.03 5.88
N VAL A 102 -7.83 -5.82 5.70
CA VAL A 102 -6.46 -5.57 5.26
C VAL A 102 -6.00 -4.22 5.77
N GLU A 103 -4.71 -4.17 6.13
CA GLU A 103 -4.01 -2.93 6.46
C GLU A 103 -2.65 -2.97 5.80
N ILE A 104 -2.24 -1.87 5.17
CA ILE A 104 -0.98 -1.78 4.42
C ILE A 104 -0.17 -0.62 4.96
N GLN A 105 1.08 -0.88 5.33
CA GLN A 105 2.04 0.16 5.65
C GLN A 105 3.22 0.11 4.68
N ALA A 106 3.94 1.20 4.56
CA ALA A 106 5.03 1.31 3.60
C ALA A 106 6.20 2.11 4.13
N LEU A 107 7.36 1.83 3.56
CA LEU A 107 8.53 2.70 3.61
C LEU A 107 8.86 3.13 2.20
N ALA A 108 9.17 4.41 2.02
CA ALA A 108 9.59 4.95 0.74
C ALA A 108 10.89 5.73 0.90
N ALA A 109 11.67 5.79 -0.17
CA ALA A 109 12.88 6.60 -0.24
C ALA A 109 12.65 7.69 -1.28
N LEU A 110 12.46 8.93 -0.81
CA LEU A 110 12.21 10.06 -1.68
C LEU A 110 13.55 10.58 -2.23
N PRO A 111 13.71 10.70 -3.56
CA PRO A 111 14.97 11.19 -4.11
C PRO A 111 15.20 12.64 -3.75
N ALA A 112 16.47 13.08 -3.74
CA ALA A 112 16.81 14.47 -3.55
C ALA A 112 16.24 15.32 -4.69
N ALA A 113 16.01 16.64 -4.44
CA ALA A 113 15.41 17.53 -5.42
C ALA A 113 16.19 17.56 -6.74
N GLN A 114 17.54 17.54 -6.69
CA GLN A 114 18.35 17.53 -7.90
C GLN A 114 18.19 16.23 -8.70
N ASP A 115 17.92 15.11 -8.06
CA ASP A 115 17.69 13.84 -8.75
C ASP A 115 16.33 13.86 -9.45
N GLN A 116 15.37 14.56 -8.91
CA GLN A 116 14.06 14.75 -9.51
C GLN A 116 14.16 15.65 -10.75
N GLU A 117 14.98 16.69 -10.70
CA GLU A 117 15.19 17.61 -11.81
C GLU A 117 15.86 16.94 -13.00
N THR A 118 16.68 15.92 -12.78
CA THR A 118 17.38 15.20 -13.85
C THR A 118 16.60 14.00 -14.39
N ALA A 119 15.53 13.63 -13.73
CA ALA A 119 14.69 12.52 -14.15
C ALA A 119 13.70 12.98 -15.21
#